data_a0f46e0a8cb618bb512fd707a66b0728
#
_entry.id   a0f46e0a8cb618bb512fd707a66b0728
#
_cell.length_a   1.000
_cell.length_b   1.000
_cell.length_c   1.000
_cell.angle_alpha   90.00
_cell.angle_beta   90.00
_cell.angle_gamma   90.00
#
_symmetry.space_group_name_H-M   'P 1'
#
loop_
_entity.id
_entity.type
_entity.pdbx_description
1 polymer ?
#
loop_
_entity_poly.entity_id
_entity_poly.type
_entity_poly.pdbx_seq_one_letter_code
_entity_poly.pdbx_strand_id
1 'polypeptide(L)'
;MTLAGIISRIAGFFYRIFLTRQIGADGIGMFQLVTPVLGIAFALCSAGIQTAISRFCAAKKFQSTWLFAGLAIALPLSVLFTSFTYAYADFIAVRIFLNKDCSRFIQILAITVPFCTFHNCVNGYYLGKKQAGLPAFSQLFEQFARIGAVYLYTVYCTQNELPVSVLCAVYGNLAGEAASCLICVLALLIDKTVTFRFHSLPECIKKTVVFSIPLTANRLLMHLLQSGESILIPAQLVIFGNTQNEALSIYGILMGMSLPLILFPSAITNSMAVMLLPEVSGAQADGDNARIVHTLNRSLQICMAMGFLSTALFLFYGAKMGAILFKEPLVENFVMILAWLCPFYYLTTTLGSILNGLGCTTLTCVQTIAGILVRIAFLVLLVPKTGIRGYLIGTLVSQILVCIAHFLYLNHLFHIGFPVWKYILQPLLYTAVSILFSQMFCRLLLFLGTDSLFFRLFTGACCAVFIFAVLIKSSFLTAECTRL
;
A
#
# COMPACT_ATOMS: atom_id res chain seq x y z
N MET A 1 3.17 -0.53 16.94
CA MET A 1 2.92 -0.78 15.50
C MET A 1 2.89 0.49 14.66
N THR A 2 2.18 1.54 15.02
CA THR A 2 2.08 2.78 14.22
C THR A 2 3.43 3.44 13.94
N LEU A 3 4.30 3.59 14.95
CA LEU A 3 5.62 4.21 14.78
C LEU A 3 6.52 3.37 13.85
N ALA A 4 6.59 2.06 14.06
CA ALA A 4 7.35 1.15 13.19
C ALA A 4 6.84 1.19 11.74
N GLY A 5 5.51 1.23 11.55
CA GLY A 5 4.92 1.36 10.22
C GLY A 5 5.27 2.69 9.52
N ILE A 6 5.35 3.79 10.26
CA ILE A 6 5.77 5.09 9.72
C ILE A 6 7.25 5.05 9.32
N ILE A 7 8.13 4.57 10.20
CA ILE A 7 9.57 4.44 9.93
C ILE A 7 9.81 3.55 8.71
N SER A 8 9.15 2.39 8.63
CA SER A 8 9.26 1.47 7.50
C SER A 8 8.81 2.11 6.17
N ARG A 9 7.75 2.94 6.19
CA ARG A 9 7.29 3.67 5.00
C ARG A 9 8.26 4.76 4.55
N ILE A 10 8.82 5.51 5.50
CA ILE A 10 9.83 6.53 5.21
C ILE A 10 11.08 5.85 4.64
N ALA A 11 11.60 4.81 5.29
CA ALA A 11 12.74 4.05 4.81
C ALA A 11 12.46 3.42 3.42
N GLY A 12 11.27 2.88 3.21
CA GLY A 12 10.83 2.34 1.92
C GLY A 12 10.75 3.39 0.80
N PHE A 13 10.36 4.62 1.13
CA PHE A 13 10.34 5.72 0.17
C PHE A 13 11.77 6.11 -0.28
N PHE A 14 12.69 6.30 0.66
CA PHE A 14 14.10 6.59 0.33
C PHE A 14 14.78 5.41 -0.39
N TYR A 15 14.47 4.17 0.00
CA TYR A 15 14.91 2.98 -0.71
C TYR A 15 14.48 2.99 -2.19
N ARG A 16 13.24 3.38 -2.49
CA ARG A 16 12.75 3.48 -3.87
C ARG A 16 13.51 4.52 -4.68
N ILE A 17 13.78 5.69 -4.09
CA ILE A 17 14.59 6.72 -4.74
C ILE A 17 15.99 6.18 -5.06
N PHE A 18 16.61 5.51 -4.10
CA PHE A 18 17.92 4.89 -4.28
C PHE A 18 17.88 3.84 -5.39
N LEU A 19 16.94 2.91 -5.32
CA LEU A 19 16.78 1.82 -6.28
C LEU A 19 16.56 2.35 -7.71
N THR A 20 15.67 3.32 -7.87
CA THR A 20 15.39 3.95 -9.17
C THR A 20 16.64 4.55 -9.79
N ARG A 21 17.49 5.20 -9.00
CA ARG A 21 18.73 5.80 -9.48
C ARG A 21 19.78 4.76 -9.89
N GLN A 22 19.68 3.52 -9.38
CA GLN A 22 20.61 2.44 -9.69
C GLN A 22 20.21 1.63 -10.92
N ILE A 23 18.91 1.30 -11.07
CA ILE A 23 18.43 0.38 -12.11
C ILE A 23 17.59 1.07 -13.20
N GLY A 24 17.36 2.38 -13.08
CA GLY A 24 16.58 3.13 -14.06
C GLY A 24 15.07 2.87 -13.99
N ALA A 25 14.32 3.55 -14.86
CA ALA A 25 12.86 3.44 -14.90
C ALA A 25 12.38 2.11 -15.49
N ASP A 26 13.05 1.61 -16.51
CA ASP A 26 12.78 0.31 -17.14
C ASP A 26 13.06 -0.86 -16.18
N GLY A 27 14.16 -0.81 -15.42
CA GLY A 27 14.47 -1.79 -14.39
C GLY A 27 13.43 -1.80 -13.25
N ILE A 28 12.97 -0.63 -12.81
CA ILE A 28 11.85 -0.53 -11.85
C ILE A 28 10.57 -1.09 -12.45
N GLY A 29 10.29 -0.81 -13.72
CA GLY A 29 9.13 -1.36 -14.43
C GLY A 29 9.14 -2.90 -14.46
N MET A 30 10.28 -3.48 -14.78
CA MET A 30 10.48 -4.94 -14.80
C MET A 30 10.34 -5.54 -13.39
N PHE A 31 10.89 -4.88 -12.36
CA PHE A 31 10.72 -5.31 -10.98
C PHE A 31 9.25 -5.28 -10.53
N GLN A 32 8.52 -4.19 -10.87
CA GLN A 32 7.11 -4.07 -10.54
C GLN A 32 6.24 -5.07 -11.32
N LEU A 33 6.64 -5.46 -12.53
CA LEU A 33 5.95 -6.45 -13.36
C LEU A 33 5.98 -7.86 -12.72
N VAL A 34 7.09 -8.25 -12.08
CA VAL A 34 7.22 -9.58 -11.45
C VAL A 34 6.71 -9.63 -10.01
N THR A 35 6.59 -8.50 -9.33
CA THR A 35 6.11 -8.40 -7.93
C THR A 35 4.73 -9.04 -7.69
N PRO A 36 3.74 -9.01 -8.61
CA PRO A 36 2.46 -9.69 -8.46
C PRO A 36 2.56 -11.18 -8.13
N VAL A 37 3.61 -11.87 -8.54
CA VAL A 37 3.85 -13.27 -8.17
C VAL A 37 3.90 -13.44 -6.65
N LEU A 38 4.58 -12.54 -5.93
CA LEU A 38 4.61 -12.52 -4.46
C LEU A 38 3.22 -12.21 -3.87
N GLY A 39 2.47 -11.30 -4.50
CA GLY A 39 1.11 -10.97 -4.05
C GLY A 39 0.17 -12.17 -4.12
N ILE A 40 0.19 -12.93 -5.21
CA ILE A 40 -0.57 -14.17 -5.39
C ILE A 40 -0.11 -15.23 -4.38
N ALA A 41 1.21 -15.42 -4.21
CA ALA A 41 1.77 -16.34 -3.24
C ALA A 41 1.34 -16.00 -1.80
N PHE A 42 1.42 -14.73 -1.42
CA PHE A 42 0.97 -14.24 -0.11
C PHE A 42 -0.51 -14.50 0.11
N ALA A 43 -1.36 -14.18 -0.87
CA ALA A 43 -2.79 -14.42 -0.80
C ALA A 43 -3.13 -15.90 -0.60
N LEU A 44 -2.48 -16.77 -1.38
CA LEU A 44 -2.74 -18.21 -1.38
C LEU A 44 -2.17 -18.90 -0.13
N CYS A 45 -0.90 -18.64 0.21
CA CYS A 45 -0.15 -19.43 1.18
C CYS A 45 -0.24 -18.91 2.61
N SER A 46 -0.46 -17.59 2.83
CA SER A 46 -0.33 -17.02 4.17
C SER A 46 -1.48 -16.14 4.64
N ALA A 47 -2.05 -15.30 3.80
CA ALA A 47 -2.90 -14.21 4.24
C ALA A 47 -4.19 -14.64 4.99
N GLY A 48 -4.88 -15.67 4.51
CA GLY A 48 -6.05 -16.25 5.17
C GLY A 48 -5.68 -16.97 6.45
N ILE A 49 -4.59 -17.75 6.39
CA ILE A 49 -4.07 -18.57 7.50
C ILE A 49 -3.54 -17.68 8.63
N GLN A 50 -2.78 -16.62 8.34
CA GLN A 50 -2.34 -15.62 9.31
C GLN A 50 -3.52 -15.03 10.10
N THR A 51 -4.59 -14.67 9.39
CA THR A 51 -5.80 -14.11 10.01
C THR A 51 -6.50 -15.13 10.90
N ALA A 52 -6.56 -16.41 10.46
CA ALA A 52 -7.10 -17.51 11.26
C ALA A 52 -6.31 -17.74 12.54
N ILE A 53 -4.97 -17.83 12.42
CA ILE A 53 -4.07 -17.97 13.58
C ILE A 53 -4.31 -16.84 14.57
N SER A 54 -4.28 -15.58 14.09
CA SER A 54 -4.48 -14.40 14.96
C SER A 54 -5.80 -14.44 15.70
N ARG A 55 -6.90 -14.79 15.02
CA ARG A 55 -8.24 -14.87 15.60
C ARG A 55 -8.33 -15.97 16.66
N PHE A 56 -7.86 -17.19 16.34
CA PHE A 56 -7.99 -18.32 17.24
C PHE A 56 -7.04 -18.24 18.44
N CYS A 57 -5.84 -17.69 18.26
CA CYS A 57 -4.91 -17.41 19.36
C CYS A 57 -5.47 -16.37 20.34
N ALA A 58 -6.27 -15.41 19.90
CA ALA A 58 -6.90 -14.42 20.76
C ALA A 58 -7.88 -15.04 21.78
N ALA A 59 -8.45 -16.21 21.47
CA ALA A 59 -9.35 -16.95 22.37
C ALA A 59 -8.65 -17.62 23.58
N LYS A 60 -7.33 -17.47 23.72
CA LYS A 60 -6.48 -17.98 24.83
C LYS A 60 -6.44 -19.50 25.04
N LYS A 61 -7.17 -20.32 24.27
CA LYS A 61 -7.10 -21.77 24.33
C LYS A 61 -6.13 -22.30 23.26
N PHE A 62 -5.19 -23.17 23.66
CA PHE A 62 -4.27 -23.86 22.74
C PHE A 62 -3.48 -22.93 21.79
N GLN A 63 -3.04 -21.77 22.28
CA GLN A 63 -2.45 -20.71 21.45
C GLN A 63 -1.34 -21.21 20.50
N SER A 64 -0.37 -21.95 21.03
CA SER A 64 0.73 -22.50 20.23
C SER A 64 0.29 -23.58 19.25
N THR A 65 -0.74 -24.37 19.56
CA THR A 65 -1.27 -25.39 18.63
C THR A 65 -1.89 -24.75 17.38
N TRP A 66 -2.51 -23.57 17.50
CA TRP A 66 -3.00 -22.83 16.33
C TRP A 66 -1.88 -22.33 15.41
N LEU A 67 -0.73 -21.95 15.99
CA LEU A 67 0.45 -21.62 15.19
C LEU A 67 0.94 -22.84 14.40
N PHE A 68 1.12 -23.99 15.08
CA PHE A 68 1.58 -25.20 14.41
C PHE A 68 0.59 -25.74 13.39
N ALA A 69 -0.73 -25.62 13.64
CA ALA A 69 -1.77 -25.97 12.69
C ALA A 69 -1.69 -25.09 11.43
N GLY A 70 -1.48 -23.78 11.60
CA GLY A 70 -1.29 -22.86 10.49
C GLY A 70 -0.02 -23.15 9.70
N LEU A 71 1.11 -23.39 10.37
CA LEU A 71 2.38 -23.73 9.71
C LEU A 71 2.29 -25.08 8.96
N ALA A 72 1.60 -26.09 9.52
CA ALA A 72 1.39 -27.38 8.89
C ALA A 72 0.59 -27.30 7.57
N ILE A 73 -0.22 -26.26 7.40
CA ILE A 73 -0.96 -26.00 6.15
C ILE A 73 -0.13 -25.09 5.24
N ALA A 74 0.36 -23.98 5.78
CA ALA A 74 0.95 -22.89 5.01
C ALA A 74 2.32 -23.27 4.39
N LEU A 75 3.19 -23.96 5.14
CA LEU A 75 4.53 -24.32 4.64
C LEU A 75 4.49 -25.33 3.49
N PRO A 76 3.76 -26.47 3.56
CA PRO A 76 3.67 -27.36 2.40
C PRO A 76 3.06 -26.65 1.17
N LEU A 77 2.04 -25.82 1.37
CA LEU A 77 1.43 -25.04 0.29
C LEU A 77 2.43 -24.06 -0.32
N SER A 78 3.24 -23.39 0.50
CA SER A 78 4.29 -22.48 0.02
C SER A 78 5.40 -23.19 -0.74
N VAL A 79 5.83 -24.37 -0.28
CA VAL A 79 6.83 -25.19 -0.98
C VAL A 79 6.27 -25.68 -2.32
N LEU A 80 5.02 -26.14 -2.36
CA LEU A 80 4.35 -26.53 -3.60
C LEU A 80 4.26 -25.37 -4.59
N PHE A 81 3.84 -24.19 -4.12
CA PHE A 81 3.78 -22.96 -4.94
C PHE A 81 5.15 -22.58 -5.46
N THR A 82 6.19 -22.62 -4.60
CA THR A 82 7.58 -22.34 -4.98
C THR A 82 8.06 -23.32 -6.05
N SER A 83 7.88 -24.63 -5.85
CA SER A 83 8.30 -25.66 -6.80
C SER A 83 7.61 -25.50 -8.14
N PHE A 84 6.30 -25.23 -8.13
CA PHE A 84 5.53 -24.99 -9.36
C PHE A 84 6.02 -23.71 -10.06
N THR A 85 6.12 -22.58 -9.34
CA THR A 85 6.53 -21.31 -9.94
C THR A 85 7.96 -21.34 -10.44
N TYR A 86 8.86 -22.04 -9.73
CA TYR A 86 10.25 -22.23 -10.15
C TYR A 86 10.37 -23.07 -11.42
N ALA A 87 9.65 -24.19 -11.48
CA ALA A 87 9.66 -25.09 -12.65
C ALA A 87 9.05 -24.45 -13.90
N TYR A 88 8.00 -23.65 -13.71
CA TYR A 88 7.30 -22.98 -14.82
C TYR A 88 7.71 -21.51 -15.01
N ALA A 89 8.82 -21.06 -14.43
CA ALA A 89 9.27 -19.67 -14.49
C ALA A 89 9.46 -19.18 -15.93
N ASP A 90 10.03 -19.97 -16.81
CA ASP A 90 10.22 -19.64 -18.24
C ASP A 90 8.87 -19.48 -18.97
N PHE A 91 7.93 -20.40 -18.71
CA PHE A 91 6.58 -20.31 -19.27
C PHE A 91 5.87 -19.04 -18.81
N ILE A 92 5.91 -18.75 -17.50
CA ILE A 92 5.30 -17.54 -16.90
C ILE A 92 5.94 -16.29 -17.49
N ALA A 93 7.26 -16.25 -17.61
CA ALA A 93 8.01 -15.11 -18.14
C ALA A 93 7.63 -14.84 -19.61
N VAL A 94 7.63 -15.88 -20.46
CA VAL A 94 7.43 -15.71 -21.90
C VAL A 94 5.95 -15.56 -22.26
N ARG A 95 5.06 -16.33 -21.63
CA ARG A 95 3.63 -16.36 -22.03
C ARG A 95 2.76 -15.39 -21.27
N ILE A 96 3.09 -15.09 -20.01
CA ILE A 96 2.27 -14.23 -19.16
C ILE A 96 2.87 -12.81 -19.11
N PHE A 97 4.16 -12.68 -18.83
CA PHE A 97 4.81 -11.37 -18.74
C PHE A 97 5.37 -10.86 -20.08
N LEU A 98 5.35 -11.70 -21.12
CA LEU A 98 5.83 -11.40 -22.47
C LEU A 98 7.30 -10.88 -22.48
N ASN A 99 8.07 -11.28 -21.46
CA ASN A 99 9.47 -10.89 -21.31
C ASN A 99 10.28 -12.04 -20.72
N LYS A 100 11.21 -12.60 -21.50
CA LYS A 100 12.06 -13.74 -21.12
C LYS A 100 12.99 -13.41 -19.95
N ASP A 101 13.44 -12.17 -19.83
CA ASP A 101 14.37 -11.75 -18.77
C ASP A 101 13.76 -11.85 -17.37
N CYS A 102 12.42 -11.84 -17.27
CA CYS A 102 11.70 -12.04 -16.02
C CYS A 102 11.86 -13.43 -15.41
N SER A 103 12.28 -14.46 -16.19
CA SER A 103 12.34 -15.85 -15.71
C SER A 103 13.20 -15.99 -14.47
N ARG A 104 14.44 -15.48 -14.51
CA ARG A 104 15.34 -15.53 -13.37
C ARG A 104 14.82 -14.77 -12.16
N PHE A 105 14.15 -13.66 -12.36
CA PHE A 105 13.55 -12.89 -11.26
C PHE A 105 12.41 -13.67 -10.60
N ILE A 106 11.57 -14.33 -11.39
CA ILE A 106 10.46 -15.17 -10.91
C ILE A 106 11.00 -16.35 -10.09
N GLN A 107 12.10 -17.01 -10.54
CA GLN A 107 12.72 -18.11 -9.81
C GLN A 107 13.19 -17.68 -8.42
N ILE A 108 13.89 -16.53 -8.31
CA ILE A 108 14.38 -16.02 -7.02
C ILE A 108 13.21 -15.59 -6.13
N LEU A 109 12.20 -14.90 -6.69
CA LEU A 109 11.00 -14.52 -5.96
C LEU A 109 10.22 -15.75 -5.46
N ALA A 110 10.17 -16.83 -6.22
CA ALA A 110 9.54 -18.07 -5.78
C ALA A 110 10.22 -18.64 -4.52
N ILE A 111 11.57 -18.62 -4.45
CA ILE A 111 12.33 -19.04 -3.26
C ILE A 111 12.01 -18.17 -2.03
N THR A 112 11.61 -16.94 -2.23
CA THR A 112 11.24 -16.01 -1.16
C THR A 112 9.95 -16.42 -0.42
N VAL A 113 9.04 -17.15 -1.10
CA VAL A 113 7.69 -17.44 -0.62
C VAL A 113 7.65 -18.24 0.69
N PRO A 114 8.43 -19.31 0.92
CA PRO A 114 8.43 -20.02 2.19
C PRO A 114 8.86 -19.16 3.38
N PHE A 115 9.85 -18.28 3.20
CA PHE A 115 10.28 -17.34 4.25
C PHE A 115 9.18 -16.36 4.61
N CYS A 116 8.56 -15.75 3.59
CA CYS A 116 7.41 -14.87 3.73
C CYS A 116 6.25 -15.57 4.47
N THR A 117 5.91 -16.78 4.06
CA THR A 117 4.83 -17.57 4.65
C THR A 117 5.08 -17.88 6.13
N PHE A 118 6.30 -18.29 6.47
CA PHE A 118 6.68 -18.62 7.86
C PHE A 118 6.55 -17.40 8.76
N HIS A 119 7.22 -16.30 8.44
CA HIS A 119 7.20 -15.12 9.31
C HIS A 119 5.79 -14.51 9.43
N ASN A 120 4.96 -14.57 8.38
CA ASN A 120 3.57 -14.12 8.44
C ASN A 120 2.72 -14.97 9.41
N CYS A 121 2.87 -16.29 9.42
CA CYS A 121 2.19 -17.16 10.37
C CYS A 121 2.60 -16.83 11.81
N VAL A 122 3.90 -16.63 12.07
CA VAL A 122 4.44 -16.25 13.37
C VAL A 122 3.93 -14.87 13.79
N ASN A 123 3.95 -13.89 12.89
CA ASN A 123 3.38 -12.57 13.14
C ASN A 123 1.88 -12.65 13.50
N GLY A 124 1.12 -13.51 12.81
CA GLY A 124 -0.27 -13.80 13.15
C GLY A 124 -0.46 -14.31 14.59
N TYR A 125 0.41 -15.21 15.03
CA TYR A 125 0.42 -15.76 16.38
C TYR A 125 0.65 -14.68 17.45
N TYR A 126 1.68 -13.86 17.30
CA TYR A 126 1.98 -12.80 18.26
C TYR A 126 0.93 -11.67 18.23
N LEU A 127 0.33 -11.37 17.08
CA LEU A 127 -0.82 -10.47 17.00
C LEU A 127 -2.03 -11.01 17.78
N GLY A 128 -2.32 -12.31 17.67
CA GLY A 128 -3.36 -12.96 18.44
C GLY A 128 -3.09 -12.93 19.95
N LYS A 129 -1.82 -13.01 20.37
CA LYS A 129 -1.40 -12.81 21.78
C LYS A 129 -1.46 -11.34 22.24
N LYS A 130 -1.86 -10.40 21.36
CA LYS A 130 -1.79 -8.94 21.60
C LYS A 130 -0.37 -8.42 21.83
N GLN A 131 0.63 -9.14 21.37
CA GLN A 131 2.05 -8.78 21.44
C GLN A 131 2.51 -8.22 20.09
N ALA A 132 2.13 -6.98 19.80
CA ALA A 132 2.42 -6.33 18.54
C ALA A 132 3.90 -5.89 18.35
N GLY A 133 4.73 -6.06 19.39
CA GLY A 133 6.14 -5.65 19.36
C GLY A 133 6.96 -6.47 18.37
N LEU A 134 6.83 -7.80 18.38
CA LEU A 134 7.58 -8.66 17.46
C LEU A 134 7.22 -8.43 15.99
N PRO A 135 5.93 -8.40 15.57
CA PRO A 135 5.57 -8.05 14.21
C PRO A 135 6.10 -6.69 13.75
N ALA A 136 6.10 -5.70 14.65
CA ALA A 136 6.66 -4.38 14.34
C ALA A 136 8.18 -4.41 14.16
N PHE A 137 8.88 -5.14 15.02
CA PHE A 137 10.34 -5.30 14.95
C PHE A 137 10.75 -6.10 13.72
N SER A 138 10.09 -7.23 13.42
CA SER A 138 10.39 -8.05 12.25
C SER A 138 10.19 -7.27 10.94
N GLN A 139 9.14 -6.43 10.85
CA GLN A 139 8.90 -5.57 9.70
C GLN A 139 10.00 -4.52 9.51
N LEU A 140 10.48 -3.90 10.59
CA LEU A 140 11.59 -2.94 10.51
C LEU A 140 12.88 -3.65 10.09
N PHE A 141 13.16 -4.79 10.69
CA PHE A 141 14.37 -5.56 10.39
C PHE A 141 14.39 -6.06 8.94
N GLU A 142 13.25 -6.55 8.44
CA GLU A 142 13.02 -6.87 7.03
C GLU A 142 13.38 -5.69 6.12
N GLN A 143 12.86 -4.51 6.42
CA GLN A 143 13.10 -3.32 5.59
C GLN A 143 14.57 -2.91 5.60
N PHE A 144 15.23 -2.91 6.75
CA PHE A 144 16.66 -2.56 6.84
C PHE A 144 17.55 -3.62 6.19
N ALA A 145 17.24 -4.92 6.34
CA ALA A 145 17.96 -6.00 5.69
C ALA A 145 17.83 -5.91 4.16
N ARG A 146 16.63 -5.60 3.66
CA ARG A 146 16.39 -5.36 2.23
C ARG A 146 17.23 -4.21 1.69
N ILE A 147 17.23 -3.07 2.38
CA ILE A 147 18.03 -1.90 1.99
C ILE A 147 19.52 -2.22 2.04
N GLY A 148 19.99 -2.86 3.12
CA GLY A 148 21.38 -3.26 3.29
C GLY A 148 21.86 -4.23 2.21
N ALA A 149 21.05 -5.23 1.87
CA ALA A 149 21.38 -6.20 0.83
C ALA A 149 21.50 -5.54 -0.56
N VAL A 150 20.57 -4.63 -0.90
CA VAL A 150 20.63 -3.90 -2.17
C VAL A 150 21.84 -2.97 -2.20
N TYR A 151 22.14 -2.27 -1.11
CA TYR A 151 23.32 -1.42 -1.01
C TYR A 151 24.61 -2.22 -1.19
N LEU A 152 24.77 -3.34 -0.48
CA LEU A 152 25.93 -4.20 -0.58
C LEU A 152 26.10 -4.78 -1.99
N TYR A 153 25.01 -5.23 -2.61
CA TYR A 153 25.02 -5.71 -4.00
C TYR A 153 25.47 -4.61 -4.97
N THR A 154 24.95 -3.39 -4.80
CA THR A 154 25.32 -2.23 -5.64
C THR A 154 26.80 -1.90 -5.48
N VAL A 155 27.32 -1.86 -4.25
CA VAL A 155 28.75 -1.64 -3.97
C VAL A 155 29.61 -2.72 -4.64
N TYR A 156 29.23 -3.99 -4.49
CA TYR A 156 29.92 -5.11 -5.13
C TYR A 156 29.96 -4.96 -6.66
N CYS A 157 28.84 -4.65 -7.29
CA CYS A 157 28.79 -4.41 -8.74
C CYS A 157 29.69 -3.24 -9.16
N THR A 158 29.63 -2.12 -8.42
CA THR A 158 30.45 -0.94 -8.74
C THR A 158 31.95 -1.23 -8.61
N GLN A 159 32.38 -1.97 -7.59
CA GLN A 159 33.78 -2.33 -7.39
C GLN A 159 34.32 -3.29 -8.46
N ASN A 160 33.45 -4.13 -9.04
CA ASN A 160 33.82 -5.09 -10.08
C ASN A 160 33.44 -4.63 -11.49
N GLU A 161 33.09 -3.36 -11.67
CA GLU A 161 32.68 -2.76 -12.97
C GLU A 161 31.51 -3.51 -13.64
N LEU A 162 30.66 -4.14 -12.84
CA LEU A 162 29.49 -4.87 -13.32
C LEU A 162 28.26 -3.96 -13.39
N PRO A 163 27.39 -4.11 -14.37
CA PRO A 163 26.15 -3.33 -14.43
C PRO A 163 25.20 -3.73 -13.30
N VAL A 164 24.65 -2.74 -12.58
CA VAL A 164 23.62 -2.98 -11.58
C VAL A 164 22.31 -3.32 -12.30
N SER A 165 21.79 -4.51 -12.05
CA SER A 165 20.59 -5.02 -12.69
C SER A 165 19.41 -5.13 -11.71
N VAL A 166 18.23 -5.44 -12.22
CA VAL A 166 17.00 -5.71 -11.44
C VAL A 166 17.22 -6.81 -10.37
N LEU A 167 18.20 -7.68 -10.57
CA LEU A 167 18.57 -8.72 -9.59
C LEU A 167 18.88 -8.14 -8.20
N CYS A 168 19.41 -6.91 -8.11
CA CYS A 168 19.66 -6.29 -6.80
C CYS A 168 18.37 -6.12 -5.99
N ALA A 169 17.27 -5.70 -6.63
CA ALA A 169 15.97 -5.54 -5.98
C ALA A 169 15.36 -6.89 -5.57
N VAL A 170 15.50 -7.91 -6.42
CA VAL A 170 14.98 -9.26 -6.18
C VAL A 170 15.74 -9.96 -5.05
N TYR A 171 17.06 -9.88 -5.04
CA TYR A 171 17.89 -10.38 -3.93
C TYR A 171 17.66 -9.58 -2.65
N GLY A 172 17.42 -8.27 -2.75
CA GLY A 172 17.03 -7.45 -1.62
C GLY A 172 15.72 -7.94 -0.97
N ASN A 173 14.72 -8.30 -1.78
CA ASN A 173 13.49 -8.90 -1.25
C ASN A 173 13.75 -10.23 -0.55
N LEU A 174 14.52 -11.14 -1.17
CA LEU A 174 14.88 -12.42 -0.57
C LEU A 174 15.60 -12.23 0.78
N ALA A 175 16.58 -11.33 0.83
CA ALA A 175 17.33 -11.03 2.05
C ALA A 175 16.42 -10.45 3.15
N GLY A 176 15.51 -9.54 2.80
CA GLY A 176 14.55 -8.99 3.74
C GLY A 176 13.63 -10.03 4.35
N GLU A 177 13.01 -10.88 3.53
CA GLU A 177 12.11 -11.94 3.99
C GLU A 177 12.86 -13.02 4.80
N ALA A 178 14.07 -13.38 4.38
CA ALA A 178 14.92 -14.32 5.12
C ALA A 178 15.31 -13.75 6.50
N ALA A 179 15.64 -12.47 6.57
CA ALA A 179 15.96 -11.77 7.82
C ALA A 179 14.76 -11.70 8.77
N SER A 180 13.57 -11.37 8.25
CA SER A 180 12.32 -11.38 9.03
C SER A 180 12.00 -12.80 9.54
N CYS A 181 12.17 -13.81 8.70
CA CYS A 181 12.04 -15.22 9.08
C CYS A 181 13.00 -15.60 10.22
N LEU A 182 14.27 -15.21 10.12
CA LEU A 182 15.27 -15.47 11.17
C LEU A 182 14.86 -14.85 12.52
N ILE A 183 14.43 -13.60 12.54
CA ILE A 183 13.89 -12.93 13.75
C ILE A 183 12.71 -13.70 14.33
N CYS A 184 11.80 -14.16 13.49
CA CYS A 184 10.64 -14.94 13.94
C CYS A 184 11.06 -16.31 14.52
N VAL A 185 12.04 -16.98 13.91
CA VAL A 185 12.60 -18.24 14.46
C VAL A 185 13.24 -18.00 15.82
N LEU A 186 14.11 -16.99 15.94
CA LEU A 186 14.74 -16.63 17.22
C LEU A 186 13.73 -16.30 18.29
N ALA A 187 12.67 -15.57 17.94
CA ALA A 187 11.59 -15.24 18.88
C ALA A 187 10.85 -16.50 19.39
N LEU A 188 10.56 -17.46 18.51
CA LEU A 188 9.92 -18.71 18.88
C LEU A 188 10.83 -19.59 19.77
N LEU A 189 12.14 -19.58 19.54
CA LEU A 189 13.12 -20.32 20.36
C LEU A 189 13.25 -19.74 21.78
N ILE A 190 13.10 -18.42 21.91
CA ILE A 190 13.15 -17.71 23.21
C ILE A 190 11.84 -17.80 23.97
N ASP A 191 10.72 -17.87 23.26
CA ASP A 191 9.37 -17.89 23.89
C ASP A 191 9.05 -19.25 24.52
N LYS A 192 9.36 -19.39 25.81
CA LYS A 192 9.08 -20.60 26.60
C LYS A 192 7.59 -20.97 26.69
N THR A 193 6.69 -20.11 26.28
CA THR A 193 5.23 -20.37 26.28
C THR A 193 4.78 -21.18 25.06
N VAL A 194 5.64 -21.36 24.06
CA VAL A 194 5.35 -22.15 22.88
C VAL A 194 5.48 -23.63 23.21
N THR A 195 4.35 -24.29 23.41
CA THR A 195 4.31 -25.73 23.70
C THR A 195 3.54 -26.46 22.60
N PHE A 196 4.06 -27.59 22.13
CA PHE A 196 3.45 -28.40 21.11
C PHE A 196 2.49 -29.44 21.71
N ARG A 197 1.22 -29.48 21.25
CA ARG A 197 0.21 -30.44 21.71
C ARG A 197 -0.38 -31.20 20.53
N PHE A 198 0.01 -32.44 20.34
CA PHE A 198 -0.44 -33.28 19.22
C PHE A 198 -1.95 -33.56 19.22
N HIS A 199 -2.53 -33.82 20.40
CA HIS A 199 -3.91 -34.32 20.51
C HIS A 199 -4.97 -33.35 19.92
N SER A 200 -4.76 -32.04 20.03
CA SER A 200 -5.69 -31.02 19.50
C SER A 200 -5.34 -30.50 18.10
N LEU A 201 -4.23 -30.96 17.53
CA LEU A 201 -3.73 -30.47 16.24
C LEU A 201 -4.68 -30.72 15.07
N PRO A 202 -5.27 -31.93 14.86
CA PRO A 202 -6.17 -32.15 13.73
C PRO A 202 -7.42 -31.28 13.76
N GLU A 203 -8.00 -31.04 14.93
CA GLU A 203 -9.14 -30.16 15.11
C GLU A 203 -8.78 -28.70 14.77
N CYS A 204 -7.61 -28.23 15.23
CA CYS A 204 -7.11 -26.90 14.92
C CYS A 204 -6.84 -26.74 13.41
N ILE A 205 -6.27 -27.74 12.75
CA ILE A 205 -6.07 -27.73 11.29
C ILE A 205 -7.42 -27.60 10.58
N LYS A 206 -8.40 -28.45 10.89
CA LYS A 206 -9.74 -28.40 10.27
C LYS A 206 -10.38 -27.01 10.42
N LYS A 207 -10.38 -26.46 11.63
CA LYS A 207 -10.96 -25.13 11.90
C LYS A 207 -10.20 -24.02 11.17
N THR A 208 -8.87 -24.08 11.12
CA THR A 208 -8.04 -23.11 10.38
C THR A 208 -8.34 -23.15 8.89
N VAL A 209 -8.42 -24.34 8.27
CA VAL A 209 -8.76 -24.50 6.85
C VAL A 209 -10.13 -23.92 6.54
N VAL A 210 -11.18 -24.35 7.27
CA VAL A 210 -12.55 -23.89 7.02
C VAL A 210 -12.66 -22.37 7.13
N PHE A 211 -11.99 -21.77 8.11
CA PHE A 211 -12.02 -20.32 8.30
C PHE A 211 -11.19 -19.57 7.26
N SER A 212 -10.03 -20.11 6.84
CA SER A 212 -9.13 -19.43 5.92
C SER A 212 -9.57 -19.46 4.46
N ILE A 213 -10.31 -20.50 4.01
CA ILE A 213 -10.73 -20.66 2.61
C ILE A 213 -11.45 -19.42 2.05
N PRO A 214 -12.54 -18.91 2.65
CA PRO A 214 -13.24 -17.75 2.09
C PRO A 214 -12.40 -16.48 2.09
N LEU A 215 -11.55 -16.30 3.11
CA LEU A 215 -10.62 -15.16 3.19
C LEU A 215 -9.54 -15.24 2.11
N THR A 216 -8.98 -16.43 1.91
CA THR A 216 -7.98 -16.72 0.87
C THR A 216 -8.57 -16.51 -0.52
N ALA A 217 -9.77 -17.03 -0.77
CA ALA A 217 -10.44 -16.89 -2.08
C ALA A 217 -10.67 -15.40 -2.43
N ASN A 218 -11.16 -14.61 -1.48
CA ASN A 218 -11.36 -13.18 -1.68
C ASN A 218 -10.05 -12.44 -1.97
N ARG A 219 -9.01 -12.67 -1.16
CA ARG A 219 -7.70 -12.03 -1.35
C ARG A 219 -7.04 -12.48 -2.65
N LEU A 220 -7.15 -13.76 -2.99
CA LEU A 220 -6.61 -14.30 -4.23
C LEU A 220 -7.27 -13.65 -5.45
N LEU A 221 -8.60 -13.52 -5.45
CA LEU A 221 -9.33 -12.83 -6.51
C LEU A 221 -8.85 -11.39 -6.70
N MET A 222 -8.68 -10.64 -5.60
CA MET A 222 -8.17 -9.28 -5.64
C MET A 222 -6.75 -9.21 -6.21
N HIS A 223 -5.84 -10.09 -5.76
CA HIS A 223 -4.46 -10.11 -6.28
C HIS A 223 -4.39 -10.57 -7.72
N LEU A 224 -5.24 -11.51 -8.17
CA LEU A 224 -5.33 -11.92 -9.58
C LEU A 224 -5.76 -10.76 -10.48
N LEU A 225 -6.78 -10.00 -10.08
CA LEU A 225 -7.23 -8.83 -10.84
C LEU A 225 -6.14 -7.74 -10.91
N GLN A 226 -5.48 -7.45 -9.78
CA GLN A 226 -4.36 -6.49 -9.75
C GLN A 226 -3.16 -6.97 -10.56
N SER A 227 -2.87 -8.28 -10.55
CA SER A 227 -1.80 -8.87 -11.37
C SER A 227 -2.12 -8.77 -12.85
N GLY A 228 -3.36 -9.07 -13.24
CA GLY A 228 -3.84 -8.88 -14.61
C GLY A 228 -3.68 -7.43 -15.07
N GLU A 229 -4.04 -6.48 -14.24
CA GLU A 229 -3.85 -5.05 -14.51
C GLU A 229 -2.37 -4.70 -14.71
N SER A 230 -1.48 -5.18 -13.83
CA SER A 230 -0.03 -4.94 -13.91
C SER A 230 0.59 -5.47 -15.21
N ILE A 231 0.11 -6.60 -15.71
CA ILE A 231 0.56 -7.22 -16.96
C ILE A 231 -0.02 -6.48 -18.18
N LEU A 232 -1.29 -6.11 -18.09
CA LEU A 232 -1.98 -5.45 -19.21
C LEU A 232 -1.45 -4.03 -19.49
N ILE A 233 -0.96 -3.30 -18.48
CA ILE A 233 -0.48 -1.92 -18.68
C ILE A 233 0.66 -1.85 -19.71
N PRO A 234 1.79 -2.57 -19.53
CA PRO A 234 2.85 -2.56 -20.54
C PRO A 234 2.38 -3.14 -21.89
N ALA A 235 1.57 -4.22 -21.87
CA ALA A 235 1.07 -4.83 -23.09
C ALA A 235 0.22 -3.85 -23.94
N GLN A 236 -0.66 -3.09 -23.33
CA GLN A 236 -1.50 -2.11 -24.01
C GLN A 236 -0.69 -0.87 -24.50
N LEU A 237 0.39 -0.52 -23.78
CA LEU A 237 1.31 0.53 -24.23
C LEU A 237 2.10 0.12 -25.47
N VAL A 238 2.46 -1.17 -25.60
CA VAL A 238 3.08 -1.69 -26.82
C VAL A 238 2.08 -1.64 -27.99
N ILE A 239 0.81 -1.96 -27.77
CA ILE A 239 -0.24 -1.83 -28.80
C ILE A 239 -0.44 -0.35 -29.22
N PHE A 240 -0.27 0.59 -28.29
CA PHE A 240 -0.31 2.03 -28.60
C PHE A 240 0.84 2.48 -29.50
N GLY A 241 1.96 1.73 -29.57
CA GLY A 241 3.10 2.01 -30.42
C GLY A 241 4.42 2.25 -29.69
N ASN A 242 4.47 2.07 -28.38
CA ASN A 242 5.73 2.11 -27.62
C ASN A 242 6.54 0.83 -27.86
N THR A 243 7.85 0.94 -27.80
CA THR A 243 8.72 -0.23 -27.68
C THR A 243 8.52 -0.93 -26.31
N GLN A 244 8.92 -2.17 -26.21
CA GLN A 244 8.78 -2.92 -24.93
C GLN A 244 9.51 -2.24 -23.77
N ASN A 245 10.70 -1.70 -24.02
CA ASN A 245 11.49 -1.00 -23.00
C ASN A 245 10.84 0.34 -22.59
N GLU A 246 10.31 1.10 -23.54
CA GLU A 246 9.56 2.33 -23.24
C GLU A 246 8.30 2.03 -22.43
N ALA A 247 7.54 1.00 -22.79
CA ALA A 247 6.35 0.58 -22.06
C ALA A 247 6.67 0.19 -20.62
N LEU A 248 7.76 -0.56 -20.39
CA LEU A 248 8.24 -0.91 -19.05
C LEU A 248 8.74 0.33 -18.29
N SER A 249 9.43 1.26 -18.96
CA SER A 249 9.87 2.51 -18.33
C SER A 249 8.67 3.36 -17.88
N ILE A 250 7.66 3.57 -18.74
CA ILE A 250 6.43 4.29 -18.41
C ILE A 250 5.70 3.61 -17.23
N TYR A 251 5.61 2.30 -17.24
CA TYR A 251 5.02 1.51 -16.16
C TYR A 251 5.82 1.64 -14.86
N GLY A 252 7.15 1.61 -14.93
CA GLY A 252 8.06 1.79 -13.80
C GLY A 252 7.94 3.19 -13.18
N ILE A 253 7.88 4.24 -14.00
CA ILE A 253 7.66 5.62 -13.55
C ILE A 253 6.31 5.75 -12.84
N LEU A 254 5.27 5.13 -13.38
CA LEU A 254 3.94 5.16 -12.78
C LEU A 254 3.88 4.42 -11.44
N MET A 255 4.21 3.11 -11.45
CA MET A 255 4.03 2.22 -10.30
C MET A 255 5.16 2.31 -9.28
N GLY A 256 6.38 2.58 -9.74
CA GLY A 256 7.57 2.62 -8.88
C GLY A 256 7.88 4.00 -8.29
N MET A 257 7.49 5.08 -8.97
CA MET A 257 7.85 6.45 -8.58
C MET A 257 6.63 7.31 -8.25
N SER A 258 5.73 7.52 -9.23
CA SER A 258 4.64 8.50 -9.10
C SER A 258 3.56 8.08 -8.11
N LEU A 259 3.03 6.86 -8.19
CA LEU A 259 2.01 6.37 -7.26
C LEU A 259 2.50 6.30 -5.81
N PRO A 260 3.70 5.77 -5.50
CA PRO A 260 4.21 5.80 -4.13
C PRO A 260 4.40 7.20 -3.56
N LEU A 261 4.77 8.16 -4.39
CA LEU A 261 4.89 9.56 -3.98
C LEU A 261 3.51 10.14 -3.61
N ILE A 262 2.50 9.97 -4.47
CA ILE A 262 1.13 10.42 -4.25
C ILE A 262 0.49 9.75 -3.01
N LEU A 263 0.78 8.47 -2.82
CA LEU A 263 0.23 7.70 -1.70
C LEU A 263 0.98 7.88 -0.37
N PHE A 264 2.11 8.60 -0.36
CA PHE A 264 2.89 8.80 0.86
C PHE A 264 2.09 9.46 2.00
N PRO A 265 1.31 10.55 1.78
CA PRO A 265 0.51 11.16 2.84
C PRO A 265 -0.63 10.26 3.34
N SER A 266 -1.06 9.25 2.58
CA SER A 266 -2.10 8.30 3.00
C SER A 266 -1.71 7.47 4.23
N ALA A 267 -0.45 7.49 4.64
CA ALA A 267 -0.01 6.86 5.88
C ALA A 267 -0.83 7.32 7.10
N ILE A 268 -1.21 8.61 7.13
CA ILE A 268 -2.01 9.21 8.21
C ILE A 268 -3.44 8.68 8.16
N THR A 269 -4.08 8.75 6.98
CA THR A 269 -5.47 8.30 6.82
C THR A 269 -5.62 6.78 6.97
N ASN A 270 -4.62 5.99 6.54
CA ASN A 270 -4.60 4.55 6.77
C ASN A 270 -4.45 4.20 8.26
N SER A 271 -3.65 4.95 9.02
CA SER A 271 -3.55 4.75 10.47
C SER A 271 -4.88 5.06 11.16
N MET A 272 -5.56 6.11 10.74
CA MET A 272 -6.91 6.45 11.21
C MET A 272 -7.92 5.34 10.83
N ALA A 273 -7.89 4.84 9.61
CA ALA A 273 -8.77 3.77 9.13
C ALA A 273 -8.67 2.49 9.99
N VAL A 274 -7.45 2.11 10.40
CA VAL A 274 -7.22 0.95 11.28
C VAL A 274 -7.87 1.16 12.66
N MET A 275 -7.88 2.38 13.20
CA MET A 275 -8.49 2.70 14.48
C MET A 275 -10.02 2.78 14.40
N LEU A 276 -10.56 3.21 13.26
CA LEU A 276 -12.00 3.35 13.05
C LEU A 276 -12.75 2.00 13.04
N LEU A 277 -12.12 0.95 12.54
CA LEU A 277 -12.75 -0.37 12.46
C LEU A 277 -13.25 -0.88 13.82
N PRO A 278 -12.42 -0.98 14.89
CA PRO A 278 -12.90 -1.42 16.20
C PRO A 278 -13.81 -0.40 16.89
N GLU A 279 -13.61 0.92 16.63
CA GLU A 279 -14.46 1.96 17.19
C GLU A 279 -15.89 1.87 16.69
N VAL A 280 -16.06 1.71 15.37
CA VAL A 280 -17.37 1.58 14.73
C VAL A 280 -18.03 0.24 15.11
N SER A 281 -17.26 -0.86 15.15
CA SER A 281 -17.79 -2.16 15.61
C SER A 281 -18.30 -2.11 17.07
N GLY A 282 -17.59 -1.39 17.94
CA GLY A 282 -18.02 -1.20 19.33
C GLY A 282 -19.30 -0.37 19.40
N ALA A 283 -19.34 0.77 18.73
CA ALA A 283 -20.54 1.62 18.71
C ALA A 283 -21.76 0.89 18.11
N GLN A 284 -21.56 0.03 17.11
CA GLN A 284 -22.64 -0.80 16.55
C GLN A 284 -23.14 -1.83 17.55
N ALA A 285 -22.24 -2.48 18.29
CA ALA A 285 -22.60 -3.45 19.33
C ALA A 285 -23.39 -2.80 20.48
N ASP A 286 -23.07 -1.54 20.80
CA ASP A 286 -23.76 -0.72 21.81
C ASP A 286 -25.08 -0.12 21.29
N GLY A 287 -25.39 -0.24 19.98
CA GLY A 287 -26.56 0.37 19.36
C GLY A 287 -26.48 1.92 19.21
N ASP A 288 -25.28 2.49 19.39
CA ASP A 288 -25.06 3.95 19.38
C ASP A 288 -24.82 4.48 17.96
N ASN A 289 -25.93 4.67 17.24
CA ASN A 289 -25.89 5.25 15.90
C ASN A 289 -25.37 6.70 15.88
N ALA A 290 -25.58 7.47 16.96
CA ALA A 290 -25.12 8.85 17.04
C ALA A 290 -23.58 8.91 17.05
N ARG A 291 -22.95 8.02 17.78
CA ARG A 291 -21.48 7.86 17.80
C ARG A 291 -20.93 7.46 16.44
N ILE A 292 -21.60 6.53 15.73
CA ILE A 292 -21.20 6.14 14.37
C ILE A 292 -21.26 7.35 13.42
N VAL A 293 -22.37 8.09 13.41
CA VAL A 293 -22.56 9.30 12.58
C VAL A 293 -21.53 10.38 12.92
N HIS A 294 -21.25 10.61 14.20
CA HIS A 294 -20.22 11.55 14.62
C HIS A 294 -18.83 11.16 14.11
N THR A 295 -18.44 9.90 14.29
CA THR A 295 -17.17 9.35 13.82
C THR A 295 -17.05 9.45 12.30
N LEU A 296 -18.13 9.15 11.56
CA LEU A 296 -18.16 9.26 10.10
C LEU A 296 -17.99 10.71 9.63
N ASN A 297 -18.75 11.65 10.20
CA ASN A 297 -18.66 13.07 9.85
C ASN A 297 -17.28 13.65 10.12
N ARG A 298 -16.68 13.30 11.25
CA ARG A 298 -15.30 13.71 11.58
C ARG A 298 -14.29 13.11 10.60
N SER A 299 -14.46 11.84 10.24
CA SER A 299 -13.59 11.15 9.28
C SER A 299 -13.67 11.75 7.88
N LEU A 300 -14.89 12.08 7.41
CA LEU A 300 -15.12 12.79 6.14
C LEU A 300 -14.39 14.13 6.12
N GLN A 301 -14.52 14.93 7.18
CA GLN A 301 -13.92 16.25 7.27
C GLN A 301 -12.37 16.16 7.24
N ILE A 302 -11.79 15.24 7.99
CA ILE A 302 -10.33 15.06 8.03
C ILE A 302 -9.81 14.56 6.67
N CYS A 303 -10.45 13.57 6.07
CA CYS A 303 -10.02 13.02 4.78
C CYS A 303 -10.13 14.03 3.64
N MET A 304 -11.20 14.82 3.60
CA MET A 304 -11.34 15.89 2.60
C MET A 304 -10.29 16.99 2.79
N ALA A 305 -10.07 17.43 4.03
CA ALA A 305 -9.06 18.42 4.37
C ALA A 305 -7.65 17.96 3.98
N MET A 306 -7.27 16.75 4.37
CA MET A 306 -5.99 16.13 3.99
C MET A 306 -5.90 15.92 2.48
N GLY A 307 -6.99 15.53 1.85
CA GLY A 307 -7.07 15.30 0.40
C GLY A 307 -6.78 16.56 -0.40
N PHE A 308 -7.49 17.66 -0.11
CA PHE A 308 -7.27 18.94 -0.80
C PHE A 308 -5.89 19.51 -0.54
N LEU A 309 -5.39 19.45 0.70
CA LEU A 309 -4.03 19.86 1.02
C LEU A 309 -3.02 19.06 0.20
N SER A 310 -3.13 17.72 0.20
CA SER A 310 -2.20 16.85 -0.54
C SER A 310 -2.26 17.13 -2.04
N THR A 311 -3.46 17.30 -2.61
CA THR A 311 -3.62 17.68 -4.02
C THR A 311 -2.87 18.96 -4.33
N ALA A 312 -3.09 20.02 -3.56
CA ALA A 312 -2.42 21.28 -3.76
C ALA A 312 -0.90 21.19 -3.58
N LEU A 313 -0.44 20.47 -2.54
CA LEU A 313 0.99 20.24 -2.34
C LEU A 313 1.64 19.54 -3.53
N PHE A 314 0.99 18.54 -4.10
CA PHE A 314 1.52 17.84 -5.27
C PHE A 314 1.49 18.71 -6.53
N LEU A 315 0.44 19.48 -6.75
CA LEU A 315 0.35 20.37 -7.92
C LEU A 315 1.39 21.50 -7.89
N PHE A 316 1.62 22.10 -6.73
CA PHE A 316 2.50 23.27 -6.62
C PHE A 316 3.97 22.93 -6.33
N TYR A 317 4.22 21.83 -5.61
CA TYR A 317 5.57 21.48 -5.15
C TYR A 317 5.97 20.05 -5.50
N GLY A 318 5.10 19.07 -5.23
CA GLY A 318 5.43 17.65 -5.24
C GLY A 318 5.76 17.10 -6.63
N ALA A 319 5.12 17.61 -7.68
CA ALA A 319 5.36 17.19 -9.06
C ALA A 319 6.82 17.49 -9.45
N LYS A 320 7.27 18.73 -9.28
CA LYS A 320 8.66 19.14 -9.57
C LYS A 320 9.66 18.48 -8.62
N MET A 321 9.33 18.38 -7.34
CA MET A 321 10.17 17.66 -6.38
C MET A 321 10.35 16.20 -6.78
N GLY A 322 9.29 15.53 -7.21
CA GLY A 322 9.33 14.14 -7.68
C GLY A 322 10.27 13.98 -8.88
N ALA A 323 10.15 14.86 -9.88
CA ALA A 323 11.02 14.84 -11.06
C ALA A 323 12.51 15.01 -10.66
N ILE A 324 12.82 15.90 -9.72
CA ILE A 324 14.18 16.11 -9.22
C ILE A 324 14.69 14.90 -8.41
N LEU A 325 13.83 14.34 -7.53
CA LEU A 325 14.20 13.21 -6.66
C LEU A 325 14.51 11.95 -7.46
N PHE A 326 13.65 11.63 -8.43
CA PHE A 326 13.79 10.43 -9.26
C PHE A 326 14.64 10.66 -10.52
N LYS A 327 14.97 11.92 -10.87
CA LYS A 327 15.65 12.32 -12.12
C LYS A 327 14.89 11.90 -13.38
N GLU A 328 13.55 11.88 -13.31
CA GLU A 328 12.65 11.46 -14.38
C GLU A 328 11.57 12.54 -14.65
N PRO A 329 11.65 13.25 -15.80
CA PRO A 329 10.71 14.34 -16.08
C PRO A 329 9.24 13.90 -16.17
N LEU A 330 8.96 12.67 -16.62
CA LEU A 330 7.59 12.14 -16.74
C LEU A 330 6.89 12.02 -15.37
N VAL A 331 7.64 11.92 -14.27
CA VAL A 331 7.08 11.92 -12.92
C VAL A 331 6.26 13.18 -12.66
N GLU A 332 6.72 14.35 -13.13
CA GLU A 332 6.00 15.62 -12.98
C GLU A 332 4.60 15.53 -13.58
N ASN A 333 4.51 15.08 -14.83
CA ASN A 333 3.24 14.96 -15.55
C ASN A 333 2.29 13.96 -14.87
N PHE A 334 2.79 12.81 -14.44
CA PHE A 334 1.98 11.78 -13.78
C PHE A 334 1.48 12.26 -12.43
N VAL A 335 2.33 12.90 -11.66
CA VAL A 335 1.96 13.44 -10.34
C VAL A 335 0.91 14.53 -10.47
N MET A 336 1.01 15.43 -11.45
CA MET A 336 0.00 16.46 -11.69
C MET A 336 -1.40 15.88 -11.97
N ILE A 337 -1.48 14.79 -12.75
CA ILE A 337 -2.76 14.13 -13.02
C ILE A 337 -3.23 13.34 -11.80
N LEU A 338 -2.35 12.56 -11.19
CA LEU A 338 -2.70 11.69 -10.06
C LEU A 338 -2.94 12.46 -8.75
N ALA A 339 -2.49 13.72 -8.62
CA ALA A 339 -2.75 14.53 -7.44
C ALA A 339 -4.25 14.61 -7.11
N TRP A 340 -5.11 14.65 -8.13
CA TRP A 340 -6.56 14.66 -7.97
C TRP A 340 -7.14 13.37 -7.38
N LEU A 341 -6.34 12.30 -7.31
CA LEU A 341 -6.70 11.04 -6.68
C LEU A 341 -6.77 11.15 -5.15
N CYS A 342 -5.98 12.05 -4.53
CA CYS A 342 -5.77 12.10 -3.09
C CYS A 342 -7.06 12.14 -2.26
N PRO A 343 -8.02 13.09 -2.48
CA PRO A 343 -9.21 13.16 -1.63
C PRO A 343 -10.07 11.89 -1.75
N PHE A 344 -10.22 11.35 -2.95
CA PHE A 344 -11.03 10.16 -3.18
C PHE A 344 -10.38 8.90 -2.62
N TYR A 345 -9.06 8.77 -2.73
CA TYR A 345 -8.32 7.63 -2.18
C TYR A 345 -8.39 7.61 -0.64
N TYR A 346 -8.19 8.77 0.00
CA TYR A 346 -8.24 8.86 1.45
C TYR A 346 -9.66 8.59 1.99
N LEU A 347 -10.67 9.09 1.30
CA LEU A 347 -12.07 8.78 1.63
C LEU A 347 -12.38 7.30 1.44
N THR A 348 -12.02 6.70 0.30
CA THR A 348 -12.33 5.28 0.02
C THR A 348 -11.74 4.36 1.07
N THR A 349 -10.47 4.57 1.47
CA THR A 349 -9.82 3.75 2.51
C THR A 349 -10.49 3.88 3.86
N THR A 350 -10.90 5.08 4.23
CA THR A 350 -11.54 5.38 5.51
C THR A 350 -12.99 4.91 5.56
N LEU A 351 -13.79 5.21 4.53
CA LEU A 351 -15.18 4.76 4.43
C LEU A 351 -15.27 3.22 4.33
N GLY A 352 -14.34 2.60 3.57
CA GLY A 352 -14.22 1.15 3.51
C GLY A 352 -13.92 0.52 4.88
N SER A 353 -13.08 1.14 5.70
CA SER A 353 -12.81 0.69 7.06
C SER A 353 -14.04 0.80 7.97
N ILE A 354 -14.81 1.87 7.86
CA ILE A 354 -16.09 2.05 8.57
C ILE A 354 -17.09 0.98 8.16
N LEU A 355 -17.28 0.75 6.86
CA LEU A 355 -18.14 -0.33 6.34
C LEU A 355 -17.72 -1.71 6.82
N ASN A 356 -16.41 -1.98 6.86
CA ASN A 356 -15.88 -3.23 7.40
C ASN A 356 -16.15 -3.35 8.90
N GLY A 357 -16.06 -2.25 9.66
CA GLY A 357 -16.43 -2.19 11.08
C GLY A 357 -17.91 -2.48 11.32
N LEU A 358 -18.79 -2.08 10.39
CA LEU A 358 -20.23 -2.40 10.39
C LEU A 358 -20.54 -3.83 9.89
N GLY A 359 -19.53 -4.66 9.60
CA GLY A 359 -19.71 -6.01 9.10
C GLY A 359 -20.03 -6.12 7.60
N CYS A 360 -20.03 -5.01 6.86
CA CYS A 360 -20.34 -4.97 5.43
C CYS A 360 -19.14 -5.32 4.52
N THR A 361 -18.32 -6.29 4.94
CA THR A 361 -17.07 -6.65 4.24
C THR A 361 -17.29 -7.19 2.82
N THR A 362 -18.36 -7.94 2.60
CA THR A 362 -18.72 -8.45 1.27
C THR A 362 -19.04 -7.31 0.31
N LEU A 363 -19.76 -6.30 0.79
CA LEU A 363 -20.10 -5.12 0.00
C LEU A 363 -18.85 -4.34 -0.42
N THR A 364 -17.96 -4.04 0.54
CA THR A 364 -16.70 -3.34 0.24
C THR A 364 -15.85 -4.12 -0.76
N CYS A 365 -15.83 -5.44 -0.66
CA CYS A 365 -15.15 -6.31 -1.61
C CYS A 365 -15.74 -6.17 -3.02
N VAL A 366 -17.07 -6.29 -3.17
CA VAL A 366 -17.75 -6.16 -4.47
C VAL A 366 -17.53 -4.79 -5.09
N GLN A 367 -17.64 -3.71 -4.30
CA GLN A 367 -17.42 -2.35 -4.78
C GLN A 367 -15.96 -2.13 -5.23
N THR A 368 -14.98 -2.70 -4.51
CA THR A 368 -13.57 -2.62 -4.87
C THR A 368 -13.28 -3.41 -6.15
N ILE A 369 -13.84 -4.62 -6.29
CA ILE A 369 -13.74 -5.42 -7.52
C ILE A 369 -14.33 -4.66 -8.70
N ALA A 370 -15.53 -4.09 -8.55
CA ALA A 370 -16.15 -3.26 -9.58
C ALA A 370 -15.24 -2.08 -10.01
N GLY A 371 -14.60 -1.42 -9.05
CA GLY A 371 -13.61 -0.37 -9.33
C GLY A 371 -12.42 -0.88 -10.15
N ILE A 372 -11.84 -2.05 -9.81
CA ILE A 372 -10.74 -2.64 -10.56
C ILE A 372 -11.20 -3.01 -11.98
N LEU A 373 -12.38 -3.57 -12.14
CA LEU A 373 -12.94 -3.90 -13.46
C LEU A 373 -13.15 -2.67 -14.34
N VAL A 374 -13.65 -1.56 -13.76
CA VAL A 374 -13.74 -0.28 -14.48
C VAL A 374 -12.35 0.18 -14.93
N ARG A 375 -11.35 0.10 -14.08
CA ARG A 375 -9.97 0.50 -14.41
C ARG A 375 -9.39 -0.39 -15.52
N ILE A 376 -9.62 -1.70 -15.47
CA ILE A 376 -9.22 -2.63 -16.55
C ILE A 376 -9.97 -2.31 -17.85
N ALA A 377 -11.24 -1.95 -17.80
CA ALA A 377 -11.99 -1.56 -18.99
C ALA A 377 -11.37 -0.31 -19.65
N PHE A 378 -11.03 0.71 -18.88
CA PHE A 378 -10.30 1.89 -19.38
C PHE A 378 -8.94 1.52 -19.95
N LEU A 379 -8.21 0.61 -19.29
CA LEU A 379 -6.94 0.11 -19.73
C LEU A 379 -7.01 -0.54 -21.12
N VAL A 380 -7.98 -1.42 -21.33
CA VAL A 380 -8.14 -2.14 -22.60
C VAL A 380 -8.71 -1.26 -23.72
N LEU A 381 -9.64 -0.35 -23.40
CA LEU A 381 -10.36 0.45 -24.41
C LEU A 381 -9.65 1.78 -24.75
N LEU A 382 -9.03 2.45 -23.77
CA LEU A 382 -8.47 3.78 -23.95
C LEU A 382 -6.95 3.79 -24.12
N VAL A 383 -6.20 2.93 -23.41
CA VAL A 383 -4.74 2.95 -23.51
C VAL A 383 -4.23 2.70 -24.94
N PRO A 384 -4.79 1.78 -25.75
CA PRO A 384 -4.39 1.62 -27.14
C PRO A 384 -4.57 2.87 -28.02
N LYS A 385 -5.42 3.83 -27.59
CA LYS A 385 -5.74 5.05 -28.36
C LYS A 385 -5.05 6.29 -27.81
N THR A 386 -4.86 6.40 -26.50
CA THR A 386 -4.41 7.62 -25.80
C THR A 386 -3.14 7.42 -24.99
N GLY A 387 -2.55 6.23 -25.07
CA GLY A 387 -1.39 5.85 -24.26
C GLY A 387 -1.71 5.82 -22.78
N ILE A 388 -0.70 6.03 -21.95
CA ILE A 388 -0.83 5.95 -20.49
C ILE A 388 -1.89 6.90 -19.88
N ARG A 389 -2.21 8.00 -20.58
CA ARG A 389 -3.25 8.96 -20.13
C ARG A 389 -4.60 8.28 -19.94
N GLY A 390 -4.95 7.31 -20.81
CA GLY A 390 -6.18 6.54 -20.68
C GLY A 390 -6.26 5.77 -19.36
N TYR A 391 -5.15 5.18 -18.94
CA TYR A 391 -5.06 4.49 -17.65
C TYR A 391 -5.14 5.45 -16.46
N LEU A 392 -4.46 6.59 -16.52
CA LEU A 392 -4.51 7.59 -15.45
C LEU A 392 -5.94 8.11 -15.22
N ILE A 393 -6.67 8.40 -16.31
CA ILE A 393 -8.08 8.78 -16.26
C ILE A 393 -8.93 7.64 -15.69
N GLY A 394 -8.72 6.40 -16.15
CA GLY A 394 -9.42 5.22 -15.63
C GLY A 394 -9.22 5.01 -14.14
N THR A 395 -8.01 5.26 -13.64
CA THR A 395 -7.69 5.20 -12.21
C THR A 395 -8.47 6.25 -11.41
N LEU A 396 -8.53 7.49 -11.90
CA LEU A 396 -9.32 8.56 -11.27
C LEU A 396 -10.81 8.21 -11.25
N VAL A 397 -11.38 7.84 -12.40
CA VAL A 397 -12.80 7.48 -12.52
C VAL A 397 -13.15 6.29 -11.61
N SER A 398 -12.35 5.24 -11.65
CA SER A 398 -12.53 4.07 -10.79
C SER A 398 -12.56 4.44 -9.31
N GLN A 399 -11.61 5.27 -8.87
CA GLN A 399 -11.50 5.66 -7.47
C GLN A 399 -12.66 6.55 -7.02
N ILE A 400 -13.10 7.46 -7.89
CA ILE A 400 -14.30 8.30 -7.65
C ILE A 400 -15.55 7.42 -7.52
N LEU A 401 -15.73 6.45 -8.42
CA LEU A 401 -16.89 5.56 -8.39
C LEU A 401 -16.94 4.73 -7.10
N VAL A 402 -15.81 4.14 -6.68
CA VAL A 402 -15.76 3.37 -5.43
C VAL A 402 -16.01 4.26 -4.22
N CYS A 403 -15.45 5.47 -4.20
CA CYS A 403 -15.66 6.46 -3.14
C CYS A 403 -17.14 6.82 -3.02
N ILE A 404 -17.79 7.14 -4.16
CA ILE A 404 -19.22 7.47 -4.21
C ILE A 404 -20.07 6.26 -3.76
N ALA A 405 -19.75 5.05 -4.21
CA ALA A 405 -20.47 3.84 -3.83
C ALA A 405 -20.39 3.57 -2.31
N HIS A 406 -19.22 3.71 -1.69
CA HIS A 406 -19.06 3.61 -0.24
C HIS A 406 -19.89 4.68 0.49
N PHE A 407 -19.80 5.95 0.03
CA PHE A 407 -20.52 7.06 0.63
C PHE A 407 -22.04 6.90 0.53
N LEU A 408 -22.56 6.58 -0.66
CA LEU A 408 -24.00 6.41 -0.88
C LEU A 408 -24.59 5.32 0.00
N TYR A 409 -23.87 4.19 0.18
CA TYR A 409 -24.34 3.13 1.04
C TYR A 409 -24.37 3.55 2.52
N LEU A 410 -23.34 4.24 3.01
CA LEU A 410 -23.32 4.79 4.36
C LEU A 410 -24.41 5.87 4.56
N ASN A 411 -24.64 6.68 3.55
CA ASN A 411 -25.72 7.68 3.57
C ASN A 411 -27.11 7.03 3.62
N HIS A 412 -27.29 5.91 2.91
CA HIS A 412 -28.54 5.14 2.98
C HIS A 412 -28.79 4.56 4.38
N LEU A 413 -27.73 4.10 5.08
CA LEU A 413 -27.86 3.54 6.43
C LEU A 413 -28.11 4.60 7.51
N PHE A 414 -27.43 5.74 7.42
CA PHE A 414 -27.35 6.71 8.53
C PHE A 414 -27.93 8.09 8.20
N HIS A 415 -28.44 8.32 6.99
CA HIS A 415 -29.00 9.60 6.52
C HIS A 415 -28.08 10.79 6.83
N ILE A 416 -26.82 10.70 6.38
CA ILE A 416 -25.78 11.67 6.69
C ILE A 416 -26.03 12.93 5.86
N GLY A 417 -26.20 14.07 6.53
CA GLY A 417 -26.18 15.35 5.84
C GLY A 417 -24.78 15.61 5.26
N PHE A 418 -24.72 16.09 4.01
CA PHE A 418 -23.44 16.49 3.39
C PHE A 418 -23.33 18.03 3.35
N PRO A 419 -22.92 18.69 4.44
CA PRO A 419 -22.72 20.13 4.47
C PRO A 419 -21.51 20.50 3.60
N VAL A 420 -21.79 20.91 2.35
CA VAL A 420 -20.80 21.28 1.33
C VAL A 420 -19.78 22.30 1.85
N TRP A 421 -20.28 23.27 2.66
CA TRP A 421 -19.41 24.26 3.27
C TRP A 421 -18.31 23.61 4.11
N LYS A 422 -18.67 22.69 5.01
CA LYS A 422 -17.75 22.06 5.98
C LYS A 422 -16.78 21.06 5.33
N TYR A 423 -17.25 20.32 4.31
CA TYR A 423 -16.45 19.25 3.73
C TYR A 423 -15.66 19.67 2.50
N ILE A 424 -16.10 20.70 1.78
CA ILE A 424 -15.47 21.12 0.53
C ILE A 424 -14.96 22.57 0.63
N LEU A 425 -15.84 23.54 0.84
CA LEU A 425 -15.47 24.96 0.71
C LEU A 425 -14.46 25.41 1.78
N GLN A 426 -14.70 25.07 3.03
CA GLN A 426 -13.82 25.43 4.13
C GLN A 426 -12.40 24.83 3.99
N PRO A 427 -12.22 23.52 3.75
CA PRO A 427 -10.88 22.95 3.48
C PRO A 427 -10.22 23.53 2.23
N LEU A 428 -10.97 23.81 1.17
CA LEU A 428 -10.44 24.47 -0.03
C LEU A 428 -9.93 25.88 0.26
N LEU A 429 -10.67 26.68 1.02
CA LEU A 429 -10.24 28.02 1.43
C LEU A 429 -8.95 27.96 2.26
N TYR A 430 -8.90 27.07 3.24
CA TYR A 430 -7.70 26.90 4.06
C TYR A 430 -6.49 26.45 3.23
N THR A 431 -6.71 25.55 2.28
CA THR A 431 -5.68 25.11 1.33
C THR A 431 -5.21 26.27 0.46
N ALA A 432 -6.14 27.05 -0.12
CA ALA A 432 -5.80 28.19 -0.96
C ALA A 432 -4.98 29.24 -0.20
N VAL A 433 -5.41 29.62 1.02
CA VAL A 433 -4.67 30.54 1.89
C VAL A 433 -3.28 30.00 2.20
N SER A 434 -3.18 28.72 2.57
CA SER A 434 -1.88 28.08 2.93
C SER A 434 -0.92 28.09 1.75
N ILE A 435 -1.39 27.79 0.53
CA ILE A 435 -0.56 27.80 -0.68
C ILE A 435 -0.14 29.23 -1.05
N LEU A 436 -1.03 30.22 -0.94
CA LEU A 436 -0.71 31.61 -1.26
C LEU A 436 0.42 32.12 -0.34
N PHE A 437 0.30 31.97 0.97
CA PHE A 437 1.34 32.36 1.90
C PHE A 437 2.66 31.60 1.68
N SER A 438 2.56 30.32 1.41
CA SER A 438 3.72 29.49 1.11
C SER A 438 4.44 29.92 -0.18
N GLN A 439 3.71 30.31 -1.23
CA GLN A 439 4.32 30.84 -2.44
C GLN A 439 4.98 32.21 -2.21
N MET A 440 4.36 33.07 -1.40
CA MET A 440 4.99 34.34 -0.99
C MET A 440 6.31 34.08 -0.25
N PHE A 441 6.32 33.08 0.65
CA PHE A 441 7.52 32.65 1.35
C PHE A 441 8.61 32.13 0.39
N CYS A 442 8.24 31.32 -0.59
CA CYS A 442 9.17 30.86 -1.63
C CYS A 442 9.77 31.99 -2.46
N ARG A 443 8.98 33.04 -2.77
CA ARG A 443 9.47 34.23 -3.48
C ARG A 443 10.44 35.03 -2.61
N LEU A 444 10.17 35.15 -1.31
CA LEU A 444 11.07 35.79 -0.34
C LEU A 444 12.41 35.03 -0.27
N LEU A 445 12.39 33.71 -0.20
CA LEU A 445 13.61 32.88 -0.23
C LEU A 445 14.41 33.09 -1.50
N LEU A 446 13.75 33.24 -2.67
CA LEU A 446 14.42 33.56 -3.91
C LEU A 446 15.11 34.94 -3.85
N PHE A 447 14.41 35.93 -3.31
CA PHE A 447 14.97 37.28 -3.13
C PHE A 447 16.17 37.30 -2.17
N LEU A 448 16.18 36.42 -1.16
CA LEU A 448 17.30 36.25 -0.20
C LEU A 448 18.48 35.43 -0.78
N GLY A 449 18.47 35.09 -2.07
CA GLY A 449 19.58 34.46 -2.75
C GLY A 449 19.68 32.94 -2.57
N THR A 450 18.59 32.25 -2.25
CA THR A 450 18.60 30.79 -2.21
C THR A 450 18.47 30.19 -3.61
N ASP A 451 19.57 29.66 -4.18
CA ASP A 451 19.62 29.13 -5.54
C ASP A 451 19.04 27.70 -5.67
N SER A 452 19.01 26.92 -4.61
CA SER A 452 18.52 25.55 -4.66
C SER A 452 16.99 25.49 -4.83
N LEU A 453 16.57 25.09 -6.05
CA LEU A 453 15.16 24.88 -6.37
C LEU A 453 14.49 23.85 -5.42
N PHE A 454 15.18 22.72 -5.17
CA PHE A 454 14.67 21.68 -4.30
C PHE A 454 14.43 22.20 -2.86
N PHE A 455 15.37 22.95 -2.30
CA PHE A 455 15.24 23.52 -0.97
C PHE A 455 14.05 24.47 -0.87
N ARG A 456 13.84 25.35 -1.87
CA ARG A 456 12.69 26.27 -1.91
C ARG A 456 11.36 25.53 -1.99
N LEU A 457 11.27 24.50 -2.84
CA LEU A 457 10.04 23.69 -2.97
C LEU A 457 9.74 22.93 -1.68
N PHE A 458 10.75 22.36 -1.05
CA PHE A 458 10.61 21.62 0.21
C PHE A 458 10.17 22.53 1.36
N THR A 459 10.85 23.67 1.55
CA THR A 459 10.49 24.64 2.61
C THR A 459 9.12 25.26 2.35
N GLY A 460 8.76 25.51 1.09
CA GLY A 460 7.42 25.95 0.72
C GLY A 460 6.35 24.92 1.08
N ALA A 461 6.57 23.66 0.78
CA ALA A 461 5.65 22.60 1.16
C ALA A 461 5.48 22.49 2.69
N CYS A 462 6.59 22.56 3.46
CA CYS A 462 6.53 22.58 4.93
C CYS A 462 5.75 23.78 5.47
N CYS A 463 5.98 24.96 4.90
CA CYS A 463 5.27 26.20 5.27
C CYS A 463 3.74 26.05 5.01
N ALA A 464 3.34 25.52 3.86
CA ALA A 464 1.93 25.29 3.54
C ALA A 464 1.26 24.32 4.53
N VAL A 465 1.94 23.21 4.87
CA VAL A 465 1.45 22.24 5.87
C VAL A 465 1.28 22.90 7.24
N PHE A 466 2.25 23.69 7.67
CA PHE A 466 2.20 24.38 8.96
C PHE A 466 1.04 25.37 9.05
N ILE A 467 0.87 26.24 8.04
CA ILE A 467 -0.21 27.23 8.00
C ILE A 467 -1.57 26.51 7.99
N PHE A 468 -1.71 25.47 7.18
CA PHE A 468 -2.94 24.68 7.11
C PHE A 468 -3.29 24.03 8.45
N ALA A 469 -2.30 23.46 9.15
CA ALA A 469 -2.49 22.87 10.47
C ALA A 469 -2.97 23.91 11.52
N VAL A 470 -2.43 25.12 11.47
CA VAL A 470 -2.87 26.23 12.34
C VAL A 470 -4.31 26.64 12.03
N LEU A 471 -4.67 26.78 10.75
CA LEU A 471 -6.04 27.17 10.33
C LEU A 471 -7.08 26.10 10.70
N ILE A 472 -6.77 24.83 10.50
CA ILE A 472 -7.66 23.74 10.91
C ILE A 472 -7.83 23.69 12.42
N LYS A 473 -6.75 23.81 13.19
CA LYS A 473 -6.83 23.81 14.66
C LYS A 473 -7.70 24.95 15.18
N SER A 474 -7.55 26.16 14.64
CA SER A 474 -8.41 27.30 15.01
C SER A 474 -9.89 27.05 14.73
N SER A 475 -10.22 26.41 13.59
CA SER A 475 -11.58 26.03 13.23
C SER A 475 -12.21 24.99 14.16
N PHE A 476 -11.43 24.01 14.63
CA PHE A 476 -11.92 23.01 15.59
C PHE A 476 -12.16 23.65 16.97
N LEU A 477 -11.29 24.54 17.43
CA LEU A 477 -11.46 25.26 18.69
C LEU A 477 -12.69 26.18 18.67
N THR A 478 -12.95 26.90 17.58
CA THR A 478 -14.15 27.74 17.45
C THR A 478 -15.45 26.91 17.41
N ALA A 479 -15.42 25.69 16.83
CA ALA A 479 -16.55 24.79 16.79
C ALA A 479 -16.88 24.16 18.16
N GLU A 480 -15.89 24.01 19.05
CA GLU A 480 -16.12 23.59 20.43
C GLU A 480 -16.66 24.73 21.30
N CYS A 481 -16.16 25.96 21.14
CA CYS A 481 -16.67 27.13 21.86
C CYS A 481 -18.13 27.51 21.48
N THR A 482 -18.60 27.15 20.30
CA THR A 482 -19.99 27.42 19.88
C THR A 482 -20.99 26.31 20.33
N ARG A 483 -20.51 25.24 20.94
CA ARG A 483 -21.31 24.14 21.51
C ARG A 483 -21.43 24.19 23.03
N LEU A 484 -20.66 25.05 23.70
CA LEU A 484 -20.81 25.45 25.11
C LEU A 484 -21.71 26.68 25.20
#